data_5cc1c485323b88cf80d5f0069b13032b
#
_entry.id   5cc1c485323b88cf80d5f0069b13032b
#
_cell.length_a   1.000
_cell.length_b   1.000
_cell.length_c   1.000
_cell.angle_alpha   90.00
_cell.angle_beta   90.00
_cell.angle_gamma   90.00
#
_symmetry.space_group_name_H-M   'P 1'
#
loop_
_entity.id
_entity.type
_entity.pdbx_description
1 polymer ?
#
loop_
_entity_poly.entity_id
_entity_poly.type
_entity_poly.pdbx_seq_one_letter_code
_entity_poly.pdbx_strand_id
1 'polypeptide(L)'
;MTRCAPFSILLLAANLVSAQALVVLPGTDDPNALHFNERFIARNHVASIVGQQLIKRDNRPMQEQKEKYLYRFDEQGRTIYSNNSFGQPGSGRDTASVIYTYNDQGQVTRRLRNDLAGHFAYTIERDSAGRTVRETYTRIENLGTDRYTLVPGATTEISDEHYTYTTVNDTTWRKRYLNNLNLPYREQTFVSDRRGYLLHIEDRYVITERRSRTTFSYDQNGRLAERVEQPDMDRPRKLRNLWHYDAAGNVISGELWHDERQVNQLEYLYEESSMLLKARLTKDMETGQINVVRYHTTLR
;
A
#
# COMPACT_ATOMS: atom_id res chain seq x y z
N MET A 1 -4.31 -57.15 -18.47
CA MET A 1 -4.63 -55.89 -19.17
C MET A 1 -5.47 -55.02 -18.21
N THR A 2 -4.84 -54.21 -17.40
CA THR A 2 -5.48 -53.36 -16.40
C THR A 2 -5.21 -51.92 -16.81
N ARG A 3 -6.27 -51.21 -17.22
CA ARG A 3 -6.23 -49.81 -17.64
C ARG A 3 -6.17 -48.91 -16.41
N CYS A 4 -5.11 -48.17 -16.22
CA CYS A 4 -5.04 -47.01 -15.33
C CYS A 4 -5.71 -45.82 -16.02
N ALA A 5 -6.76 -45.28 -15.39
CA ALA A 5 -7.34 -43.99 -15.75
C ALA A 5 -6.52 -42.86 -15.11
N PRO A 6 -6.29 -41.75 -15.79
CA PRO A 6 -5.56 -40.64 -15.23
C PRO A 6 -6.48 -39.79 -14.32
N PHE A 7 -6.04 -39.61 -13.09
CA PHE A 7 -6.62 -38.68 -12.14
C PHE A 7 -5.91 -37.31 -12.37
N SER A 8 -6.46 -36.51 -13.26
CA SER A 8 -6.06 -35.11 -13.43
C SER A 8 -7.35 -34.30 -13.41
N ILE A 9 -7.48 -33.41 -12.50
CA ILE A 9 -8.36 -32.23 -12.40
C ILE A 9 -8.71 -32.04 -10.92
N LEU A 10 -8.05 -31.10 -10.25
CA LEU A 10 -8.66 -30.14 -9.30
C LEU A 10 -7.56 -29.28 -8.64
N LEU A 11 -7.00 -28.36 -9.40
CA LEU A 11 -6.08 -27.33 -8.84
C LEU A 11 -6.30 -25.95 -9.49
N LEU A 12 -7.52 -25.66 -9.96
CA LEU A 12 -7.82 -24.39 -10.67
C LEU A 12 -8.81 -23.47 -9.96
N ALA A 13 -9.30 -23.81 -8.78
CA ALA A 13 -10.36 -23.00 -8.15
C ALA A 13 -9.89 -21.91 -7.17
N ALA A 14 -8.66 -21.97 -6.67
CA ALA A 14 -8.21 -21.05 -5.63
C ALA A 14 -7.76 -19.66 -6.13
N ASN A 15 -7.48 -19.51 -7.43
CA ASN A 15 -6.97 -18.24 -7.99
C ASN A 15 -8.04 -17.29 -8.54
N LEU A 16 -9.30 -17.66 -8.54
CA LEU A 16 -10.37 -16.85 -9.14
C LEU A 16 -10.97 -15.80 -8.20
N VAL A 17 -10.87 -15.99 -6.90
CA VAL A 17 -11.51 -15.09 -5.92
C VAL A 17 -10.74 -13.79 -5.73
N SER A 18 -9.42 -13.79 -5.86
CA SER A 18 -8.60 -12.57 -5.68
C SER A 18 -8.68 -11.55 -6.82
N ALA A 19 -9.31 -11.90 -7.94
CA ALA A 19 -9.45 -11.01 -9.10
C ALA A 19 -10.71 -10.12 -9.06
N GLN A 20 -11.57 -10.27 -8.06
CA GLN A 20 -12.87 -9.60 -8.00
C GLN A 20 -12.89 -8.31 -7.18
N ALA A 21 -12.00 -8.15 -6.22
CA ALA A 21 -11.96 -6.97 -5.37
C ALA A 21 -11.06 -5.86 -5.96
N LEU A 22 -11.57 -4.63 -6.03
CA LEU A 22 -10.81 -3.46 -6.48
C LEU A 22 -9.77 -3.02 -5.44
N VAL A 23 -10.15 -2.98 -4.17
CA VAL A 23 -9.27 -2.55 -3.08
C VAL A 23 -8.60 -3.76 -2.47
N VAL A 24 -7.27 -3.71 -2.36
CA VAL A 24 -6.47 -4.72 -1.67
C VAL A 24 -5.81 -4.11 -0.44
N LEU A 25 -5.67 -4.90 0.60
CA LEU A 25 -4.97 -4.48 1.81
C LEU A 25 -3.49 -4.84 1.69
N PRO A 26 -2.57 -3.89 1.86
CA PRO A 26 -1.15 -4.19 1.90
C PRO A 26 -0.83 -4.91 3.21
N GLY A 27 -0.16 -6.06 3.12
CA GLY A 27 0.25 -6.78 4.32
C GLY A 27 1.25 -6.00 5.17
N THR A 28 2.21 -5.35 4.55
CA THR A 28 3.37 -4.74 5.22
C THR A 28 3.44 -3.22 5.10
N ASP A 29 2.74 -2.62 4.13
CA ASP A 29 2.75 -1.18 3.88
C ASP A 29 1.74 -0.43 4.78
N ASP A 30 1.60 0.88 4.57
CA ASP A 30 0.65 1.71 5.32
C ASP A 30 -0.78 1.18 5.16
N PRO A 31 -1.42 0.73 6.25
CA PRO A 31 -2.78 0.19 6.22
C PRO A 31 -3.85 1.23 5.86
N ASN A 32 -3.54 2.52 5.94
CA ASN A 32 -4.45 3.61 5.61
C ASN A 32 -4.36 4.04 4.14
N ALA A 33 -3.28 3.65 3.44
CA ALA A 33 -3.13 3.92 2.03
C ALA A 33 -4.11 3.07 1.20
N LEU A 34 -4.64 3.67 0.12
CA LEU A 34 -5.51 2.96 -0.80
C LEU A 34 -4.65 2.25 -1.85
N HIS A 35 -4.74 0.94 -1.87
CA HIS A 35 -4.07 0.09 -2.85
C HIS A 35 -5.10 -0.57 -3.76
N PHE A 36 -4.78 -0.63 -5.05
CA PHE A 36 -5.67 -1.17 -6.08
C PHE A 36 -5.18 -2.52 -6.58
N ASN A 37 -6.12 -3.40 -6.87
CA ASN A 37 -5.85 -4.68 -7.49
C ASN A 37 -5.55 -4.49 -8.98
N GLU A 38 -4.30 -4.68 -9.36
CA GLU A 38 -3.84 -4.52 -10.75
C GLU A 38 -4.66 -5.37 -11.74
N ARG A 39 -4.99 -6.62 -11.38
CA ARG A 39 -5.80 -7.51 -12.22
C ARG A 39 -7.22 -6.99 -12.40
N PHE A 40 -7.82 -6.42 -11.34
CA PHE A 40 -9.14 -5.81 -11.43
C PHE A 40 -9.11 -4.57 -12.34
N ILE A 41 -8.13 -3.69 -12.15
CA ILE A 41 -7.92 -2.47 -12.94
C ILE A 41 -7.73 -2.80 -14.42
N ALA A 42 -6.84 -3.75 -14.74
CA ALA A 42 -6.58 -4.17 -16.12
C ALA A 42 -7.84 -4.78 -16.79
N ARG A 43 -8.50 -5.71 -16.09
CA ARG A 43 -9.70 -6.41 -16.60
C ARG A 43 -10.87 -5.46 -16.89
N ASN A 44 -11.02 -4.42 -16.06
CA ASN A 44 -12.09 -3.44 -16.20
C ASN A 44 -11.67 -2.20 -17.02
N HIS A 45 -10.50 -2.24 -17.66
CA HIS A 45 -9.98 -1.17 -18.51
C HIS A 45 -9.96 0.20 -17.81
N VAL A 46 -9.67 0.23 -16.51
CA VAL A 46 -9.63 1.49 -15.76
C VAL A 46 -8.40 2.30 -16.16
N ALA A 47 -8.63 3.53 -16.65
CA ALA A 47 -7.57 4.47 -17.01
C ALA A 47 -7.15 5.31 -15.79
N SER A 48 -8.12 5.80 -15.04
CA SER A 48 -7.86 6.63 -13.86
C SER A 48 -8.99 6.59 -12.84
N ILE A 49 -8.64 6.91 -11.59
CA ILE A 49 -9.59 7.12 -10.50
C ILE A 49 -9.28 8.50 -9.88
N VAL A 50 -10.29 9.35 -9.81
CA VAL A 50 -10.23 10.66 -9.14
C VAL A 50 -11.03 10.57 -7.85
N GLY A 51 -10.43 10.99 -6.73
CA GLY A 51 -11.10 11.11 -5.42
C GLY A 51 -11.33 12.56 -5.05
N GLN A 52 -12.56 12.93 -4.72
CA GLN A 52 -12.93 14.25 -4.19
C GLN A 52 -13.20 14.15 -2.70
N GLN A 53 -12.50 14.92 -1.89
CA GLN A 53 -12.70 14.93 -0.45
C GLN A 53 -13.87 15.83 -0.06
N LEU A 54 -14.71 15.32 0.85
CA LEU A 54 -15.81 16.05 1.49
C LEU A 54 -15.75 15.79 2.99
N ILE A 55 -16.24 16.77 3.76
CA ILE A 55 -16.36 16.63 5.22
C ILE A 55 -17.81 16.81 5.62
N LYS A 56 -18.31 15.90 6.44
CA LYS A 56 -19.60 15.97 7.11
C LYS A 56 -19.39 16.11 8.61
N ARG A 57 -19.97 17.16 9.19
CA ARG A 57 -20.06 17.36 10.64
C ARG A 57 -21.52 17.33 11.07
N ASP A 58 -21.76 17.02 12.33
CA ASP A 58 -23.09 17.02 12.89
C ASP A 58 -23.76 18.38 12.69
N ASN A 59 -25.03 18.35 12.32
CA ASN A 59 -25.88 19.54 12.09
C ASN A 59 -25.37 20.55 11.04
N ARG A 60 -24.41 20.14 10.18
CA ARG A 60 -23.92 20.97 9.06
C ARG A 60 -24.09 20.23 7.74
N PRO A 61 -24.33 20.93 6.62
CA PRO A 61 -24.32 20.30 5.31
C PRO A 61 -22.91 19.76 5.00
N MET A 62 -22.85 18.75 4.12
CA MET A 62 -21.59 18.22 3.62
C MET A 62 -20.83 19.33 2.86
N GLN A 63 -19.54 19.47 3.17
CA GLN A 63 -18.67 20.50 2.59
C GLN A 63 -17.60 19.85 1.72
N GLU A 64 -17.54 20.25 0.46
CA GLU A 64 -16.47 19.84 -0.45
C GLU A 64 -15.16 20.52 -0.07
N GLN A 65 -14.08 19.76 -0.07
CA GLN A 65 -12.73 20.23 0.20
C GLN A 65 -11.99 20.47 -1.13
N LYS A 66 -10.96 21.31 -1.07
CA LYS A 66 -10.10 21.54 -2.26
C LYS A 66 -9.21 20.36 -2.59
N GLU A 67 -8.99 19.49 -1.63
CA GLU A 67 -8.12 18.33 -1.75
C GLU A 67 -8.75 17.25 -2.65
N LYS A 68 -7.97 16.81 -3.62
CA LYS A 68 -8.35 15.76 -4.58
C LYS A 68 -7.22 14.77 -4.71
N TYR A 69 -7.60 13.55 -5.05
CA TYR A 69 -6.70 12.43 -5.30
C TYR A 69 -6.79 12.03 -6.76
N LEU A 70 -5.67 11.67 -7.37
CA LEU A 70 -5.65 11.11 -8.73
C LEU A 70 -4.76 9.89 -8.77
N TYR A 71 -5.28 8.80 -9.31
CA TYR A 71 -4.54 7.60 -9.64
C TYR A 71 -4.66 7.34 -11.13
N ARG A 72 -3.55 7.06 -11.81
CA ARG A 72 -3.51 6.65 -13.22
C ARG A 72 -2.87 5.29 -13.32
N PHE A 73 -3.35 4.49 -14.25
CA PHE A 73 -2.94 3.11 -14.43
C PHE A 73 -2.49 2.86 -15.86
N ASP A 74 -1.56 1.92 -16.04
CA ASP A 74 -1.21 1.38 -17.34
C ASP A 74 -2.18 0.25 -17.77
N GLU A 75 -1.96 -0.32 -18.96
CA GLU A 75 -2.82 -1.39 -19.50
C GLU A 75 -2.74 -2.69 -18.67
N GLN A 76 -1.66 -2.91 -17.92
CA GLN A 76 -1.48 -4.01 -17.00
C GLN A 76 -2.17 -3.76 -15.65
N GLY A 77 -2.77 -2.57 -15.45
CA GLY A 77 -3.46 -2.17 -14.23
C GLY A 77 -2.55 -1.63 -13.13
N ARG A 78 -1.25 -1.44 -13.40
CA ARG A 78 -0.28 -0.96 -12.42
C ARG A 78 -0.41 0.56 -12.27
N THR A 79 -0.28 1.05 -11.06
CA THR A 79 -0.32 2.50 -10.79
C THR A 79 0.93 3.17 -11.35
N ILE A 80 0.79 4.00 -12.38
CA ILE A 80 1.90 4.76 -12.98
C ILE A 80 2.03 6.16 -12.41
N TYR A 81 0.97 6.69 -11.81
CA TYR A 81 0.92 8.03 -11.23
C TYR A 81 -0.07 8.08 -10.09
N SER A 82 0.31 8.72 -8.99
CA SER A 82 -0.61 9.08 -7.92
C SER A 82 -0.33 10.49 -7.42
N ASN A 83 -1.38 11.21 -7.01
CA ASN A 83 -1.19 12.48 -6.32
C ASN A 83 -2.24 12.72 -5.24
N ASN A 84 -1.90 13.66 -4.35
CA ASN A 84 -2.79 14.30 -3.42
C ASN A 84 -2.52 15.81 -3.55
N SER A 85 -3.40 16.54 -4.26
CA SER A 85 -3.21 17.97 -4.55
C SER A 85 -4.44 18.79 -4.27
N PHE A 86 -4.24 20.10 -4.08
CA PHE A 86 -5.34 21.06 -4.03
C PHE A 86 -5.71 21.51 -5.45
N GLY A 87 -6.99 21.48 -5.78
CA GLY A 87 -7.49 21.91 -7.07
C GLY A 87 -7.75 20.76 -8.04
N GLN A 88 -7.31 20.88 -9.29
CA GLN A 88 -7.49 19.87 -10.34
C GLN A 88 -6.25 18.98 -10.44
N PRO A 89 -6.34 17.69 -10.08
CA PRO A 89 -5.24 16.74 -10.25
C PRO A 89 -4.86 16.59 -11.72
N GLY A 90 -3.55 16.49 -12.00
CA GLY A 90 -3.04 16.35 -13.36
C GLY A 90 -2.96 17.67 -14.13
N SER A 91 -3.15 18.81 -13.47
CA SER A 91 -3.03 20.15 -14.09
C SER A 91 -1.57 20.59 -14.36
N GLY A 92 -0.58 19.77 -13.99
CA GLY A 92 0.84 20.11 -14.03
C GLY A 92 1.32 20.92 -12.81
N ARG A 93 0.42 21.25 -11.89
CA ARG A 93 0.72 21.95 -10.62
C ARG A 93 0.47 21.06 -9.41
N ASP A 94 0.69 19.78 -9.58
CA ASP A 94 0.41 18.79 -8.55
C ASP A 94 1.51 18.80 -7.49
N THR A 95 1.13 19.05 -6.24
CA THR A 95 1.97 18.83 -5.07
C THR A 95 1.76 17.42 -4.55
N ALA A 96 2.77 16.81 -3.95
CA ALA A 96 2.71 15.45 -3.42
C ALA A 96 2.31 14.38 -4.47
N SER A 97 2.88 14.48 -5.67
CA SER A 97 2.72 13.47 -6.73
C SER A 97 3.84 12.43 -6.68
N VAL A 98 3.51 11.21 -7.14
CA VAL A 98 4.46 10.11 -7.32
C VAL A 98 4.28 9.50 -8.70
N ILE A 99 5.38 9.39 -9.45
CA ILE A 99 5.45 8.65 -10.73
C ILE A 99 6.19 7.35 -10.47
N TYR A 100 5.64 6.24 -10.98
CA TYR A 100 6.19 4.91 -10.82
C TYR A 100 6.76 4.41 -12.14
N THR A 101 7.95 3.80 -12.09
CA THR A 101 8.58 3.11 -13.20
C THR A 101 8.73 1.64 -12.86
N TYR A 102 8.49 0.78 -13.83
CA TYR A 102 8.50 -0.68 -13.67
C TYR A 102 9.52 -1.33 -14.59
N ASN A 103 10.06 -2.48 -14.19
CA ASN A 103 10.80 -3.36 -15.08
C ASN A 103 9.84 -4.28 -15.88
N ASP A 104 10.41 -5.10 -16.77
CA ASP A 104 9.65 -6.05 -17.60
C ASP A 104 8.90 -7.12 -16.78
N GLN A 105 9.30 -7.35 -15.54
CA GLN A 105 8.65 -8.27 -14.60
C GLN A 105 7.50 -7.61 -13.82
N GLY A 106 7.18 -6.34 -14.09
CA GLY A 106 6.13 -5.58 -13.41
C GLY A 106 6.50 -5.09 -12.01
N GLN A 107 7.78 -5.08 -11.65
CA GLN A 107 8.24 -4.63 -10.34
C GLN A 107 8.66 -3.16 -10.42
N VAL A 108 8.29 -2.37 -9.40
CA VAL A 108 8.71 -0.97 -9.29
C VAL A 108 10.23 -0.88 -9.17
N THR A 109 10.86 -0.14 -10.09
CA THR A 109 12.31 0.15 -10.09
C THR A 109 12.60 1.58 -9.67
N ARG A 110 11.63 2.49 -9.83
CA ARG A 110 11.79 3.89 -9.45
C ARG A 110 10.47 4.51 -9.02
N ARG A 111 10.53 5.34 -7.98
CA ARG A 111 9.45 6.25 -7.57
C ARG A 111 10.00 7.67 -7.62
N LEU A 112 9.48 8.51 -8.51
CA LEU A 112 9.80 9.92 -8.56
C LEU A 112 8.72 10.70 -7.81
N ARG A 113 9.07 11.28 -6.67
CA ARG A 113 8.19 12.06 -5.82
C ARG A 113 8.42 13.55 -6.03
N ASN A 114 7.35 14.29 -6.23
CA ASN A 114 7.33 15.74 -6.18
C ASN A 114 6.47 16.19 -5.00
N ASP A 115 7.00 17.03 -4.14
CA ASP A 115 6.28 17.66 -3.05
C ASP A 115 6.73 19.12 -2.86
N LEU A 116 6.22 19.78 -1.80
CA LEU A 116 6.58 21.18 -1.52
C LEU A 116 8.06 21.38 -1.21
N ALA A 117 8.78 20.33 -0.81
CA ALA A 117 10.22 20.37 -0.53
C ALA A 117 11.09 20.16 -1.77
N GLY A 118 10.53 19.72 -2.90
CA GLY A 118 11.21 19.52 -4.16
C GLY A 118 10.96 18.17 -4.82
N HIS A 119 11.90 17.76 -5.66
CA HIS A 119 11.84 16.50 -6.41
C HIS A 119 12.81 15.48 -5.83
N PHE A 120 12.32 14.27 -5.62
CA PHE A 120 13.08 13.18 -5.02
C PHE A 120 12.84 11.88 -5.79
N ALA A 121 13.88 11.06 -5.90
CA ALA A 121 13.77 9.75 -6.49
C ALA A 121 14.17 8.65 -5.49
N TYR A 122 13.38 7.60 -5.43
CA TYR A 122 13.74 6.31 -4.86
C TYR A 122 14.06 5.37 -6.02
N THR A 123 15.29 4.90 -6.12
CA THR A 123 15.71 3.89 -7.10
C THR A 123 15.87 2.57 -6.38
N ILE A 124 15.27 1.51 -6.92
CA ILE A 124 15.16 0.20 -6.28
C ILE A 124 15.86 -0.83 -7.15
N GLU A 125 16.88 -1.48 -6.62
CA GLU A 125 17.56 -2.62 -7.23
C GLU A 125 17.08 -3.93 -6.61
N ARG A 126 16.96 -4.97 -7.43
CA ARG A 126 16.45 -6.27 -7.01
C ARG A 126 17.39 -7.41 -7.40
N ASP A 127 17.37 -8.47 -6.61
CA ASP A 127 18.05 -9.72 -6.96
C ASP A 127 17.21 -10.56 -7.95
N SER A 128 17.77 -11.70 -8.37
CA SER A 128 17.10 -12.63 -9.27
C SER A 128 15.81 -13.27 -8.71
N ALA A 129 15.62 -13.22 -7.39
CA ALA A 129 14.39 -13.65 -6.72
C ALA A 129 13.36 -12.52 -6.59
N GLY A 130 13.65 -11.32 -7.13
CA GLY A 130 12.78 -10.14 -7.08
C GLY A 130 12.80 -9.40 -5.74
N ARG A 131 13.71 -9.75 -4.81
CA ARG A 131 13.82 -9.09 -3.52
C ARG A 131 14.64 -7.81 -3.66
N THR A 132 14.22 -6.73 -3.00
CA THR A 132 14.96 -5.47 -2.98
C THR A 132 16.30 -5.66 -2.28
N VAL A 133 17.41 -5.40 -2.97
CA VAL A 133 18.78 -5.51 -2.42
C VAL A 133 19.43 -4.15 -2.17
N ARG A 134 18.92 -3.10 -2.83
CA ARG A 134 19.39 -1.73 -2.62
C ARG A 134 18.25 -0.75 -2.87
N GLU A 135 18.18 0.30 -2.07
CA GLU A 135 17.31 1.45 -2.29
C GLU A 135 18.12 2.74 -2.09
N THR A 136 18.19 3.54 -3.15
CA THR A 136 18.87 4.84 -3.12
C THR A 136 17.84 5.95 -3.13
N TYR A 137 17.94 6.87 -2.17
CA TYR A 137 17.09 8.05 -2.09
C TYR A 137 17.90 9.27 -2.46
N THR A 138 17.47 9.99 -3.50
CA THR A 138 18.18 11.16 -4.05
C THR A 138 17.25 12.36 -4.13
N ARG A 139 17.81 13.54 -3.92
CA ARG A 139 17.19 14.81 -4.29
C ARG A 139 17.63 15.19 -5.71
N ILE A 140 16.69 15.68 -6.51
CA ILE A 140 16.94 16.12 -7.89
C ILE A 140 16.76 17.63 -7.92
N GLU A 141 17.79 18.34 -8.39
CA GLU A 141 17.71 19.76 -8.68
C GLU A 141 16.73 19.99 -9.83
N ASN A 142 15.86 20.99 -9.70
CA ASN A 142 15.00 21.40 -10.78
C ASN A 142 15.58 22.66 -11.43
N LEU A 143 16.05 22.55 -12.66
CA LEU A 143 16.55 23.65 -13.48
C LEU A 143 15.43 24.48 -14.12
N GLY A 144 14.18 24.00 -14.05
CA GLY A 144 13.01 24.71 -14.57
C GLY A 144 12.61 25.90 -13.70
N THR A 145 11.95 26.86 -14.32
CA THR A 145 11.35 28.01 -13.60
C THR A 145 10.06 27.64 -12.89
N ASP A 146 9.39 26.58 -13.33
CA ASP A 146 8.19 26.02 -12.69
C ASP A 146 8.61 24.94 -11.68
N ARG A 147 8.26 25.15 -10.41
CA ARG A 147 8.55 24.22 -9.32
C ARG A 147 7.80 22.90 -9.42
N TYR A 148 6.74 22.82 -10.20
CA TYR A 148 5.89 21.62 -10.33
C TYR A 148 6.32 20.72 -11.48
N THR A 149 7.00 21.27 -12.47
CA THR A 149 7.50 20.53 -13.63
C THR A 149 9.00 20.33 -13.51
N LEU A 150 9.42 19.09 -13.40
CA LEU A 150 10.83 18.75 -13.25
C LEU A 150 11.57 18.90 -14.59
N VAL A 151 12.54 19.83 -14.63
CA VAL A 151 13.64 19.84 -15.58
C VAL A 151 14.88 19.37 -14.83
N PRO A 152 15.29 18.10 -14.97
CA PRO A 152 16.28 17.51 -14.08
C PRO A 152 17.66 18.14 -14.25
N GLY A 153 18.25 18.53 -13.13
CA GLY A 153 19.63 18.99 -13.00
C GLY A 153 20.48 17.97 -12.24
N ALA A 154 21.36 18.47 -11.37
CA ALA A 154 22.22 17.65 -10.54
C ALA A 154 21.40 16.82 -9.53
N THR A 155 21.92 15.65 -9.17
CA THR A 155 21.35 14.78 -8.14
C THR A 155 22.25 14.75 -6.92
N THR A 156 21.64 14.82 -5.74
CA THR A 156 22.33 14.67 -4.45
C THR A 156 21.78 13.45 -3.74
N GLU A 157 22.65 12.50 -3.42
CA GLU A 157 22.29 11.33 -2.63
C GLU A 157 21.97 11.75 -1.19
N ILE A 158 20.83 11.27 -0.67
CA ILE A 158 20.39 11.48 0.71
C ILE A 158 20.65 10.23 1.53
N SER A 159 20.31 9.05 0.97
CA SER A 159 20.59 7.75 1.60
C SER A 159 20.81 6.68 0.55
N ASP A 160 21.63 5.70 0.89
CA ASP A 160 21.89 4.49 0.14
C ASP A 160 21.81 3.31 1.11
N GLU A 161 20.73 2.53 1.00
CA GLU A 161 20.46 1.39 1.87
C GLU A 161 20.64 0.09 1.11
N HIS A 162 21.33 -0.85 1.74
CA HIS A 162 21.54 -2.19 1.22
C HIS A 162 20.79 -3.21 2.07
N TYR A 163 20.32 -4.28 1.45
CA TYR A 163 19.55 -5.32 2.13
C TYR A 163 20.15 -6.70 1.88
N THR A 164 20.24 -7.48 2.95
CA THR A 164 20.58 -8.90 2.87
C THR A 164 19.49 -9.77 3.46
N TYR A 165 19.36 -10.98 2.93
CA TYR A 165 18.29 -11.91 3.30
C TYR A 165 18.90 -13.23 3.77
N THR A 166 18.39 -13.75 4.88
CA THR A 166 18.81 -15.04 5.43
C THR A 166 17.57 -15.89 5.74
N THR A 167 17.50 -17.09 5.21
CA THR A 167 16.51 -18.08 5.63
C THR A 167 16.96 -18.68 6.95
N VAL A 168 16.10 -18.61 7.96
CA VAL A 168 16.35 -19.18 9.29
C VAL A 168 15.84 -20.63 9.34
N ASN A 169 14.62 -20.83 8.83
CA ASN A 169 13.98 -22.13 8.64
C ASN A 169 12.85 -22.00 7.60
N ASP A 170 12.06 -23.05 7.39
CA ASP A 170 11.02 -23.12 6.35
C ASP A 170 9.91 -22.04 6.48
N THR A 171 9.72 -21.49 7.68
CA THR A 171 8.68 -20.50 7.97
C THR A 171 9.24 -19.15 8.41
N THR A 172 10.55 -19.02 8.53
CA THR A 172 11.19 -17.84 9.10
C THR A 172 12.34 -17.37 8.23
N TRP A 173 12.31 -16.11 7.86
CA TRP A 173 13.43 -15.47 7.18
C TRP A 173 13.71 -14.09 7.79
N ARG A 174 14.90 -13.57 7.56
CA ARG A 174 15.38 -12.31 8.10
C ARG A 174 15.87 -11.39 6.99
N LYS A 175 15.47 -10.12 7.07
CA LYS A 175 16.01 -9.01 6.28
C LYS A 175 16.88 -8.15 7.20
N ARG A 176 18.11 -7.92 6.80
CA ARG A 176 19.04 -7.02 7.48
C ARG A 176 19.22 -5.77 6.64
N TYR A 177 19.16 -4.63 7.28
CA TYR A 177 19.35 -3.31 6.69
C TYR A 177 20.76 -2.82 6.99
N LEU A 178 21.47 -2.41 5.96
CA LEU A 178 22.82 -1.90 6.00
C LEU A 178 22.81 -0.46 5.50
N ASN A 179 23.55 0.42 6.16
CA ASN A 179 23.73 1.79 5.70
C ASN A 179 24.74 1.86 4.55
N ASN A 180 25.02 3.07 4.03
CA ASN A 180 26.00 3.34 2.99
C ASN A 180 27.44 2.89 3.31
N LEU A 181 27.76 2.60 4.58
CA LEU A 181 29.04 2.02 5.03
C LEU A 181 28.97 0.49 5.18
N ASN A 182 27.90 -0.16 4.71
CA ASN A 182 27.62 -1.59 4.89
C ASN A 182 27.55 -2.04 6.37
N LEU A 183 27.23 -1.12 7.28
CA LEU A 183 27.05 -1.44 8.69
C LEU A 183 25.58 -1.74 8.97
N PRO A 184 25.27 -2.88 9.64
CA PRO A 184 23.90 -3.22 9.98
C PRO A 184 23.36 -2.29 11.06
N TYR A 185 22.18 -1.72 10.82
CA TYR A 185 21.54 -0.84 11.79
C TYR A 185 20.14 -1.31 12.19
N ARG A 186 19.51 -2.19 11.38
CA ARG A 186 18.15 -2.69 11.59
C ARG A 186 18.02 -4.12 11.06
N GLU A 187 17.26 -4.94 11.75
CA GLU A 187 16.90 -6.30 11.33
C GLU A 187 15.39 -6.49 11.42
N GLN A 188 14.81 -7.16 10.43
CA GLN A 188 13.41 -7.61 10.46
C GLN A 188 13.38 -9.14 10.34
N THR A 189 12.67 -9.79 11.25
CA THR A 189 12.40 -11.23 11.20
C THR A 189 10.95 -11.44 10.82
N PHE A 190 10.72 -12.16 9.75
CA PHE A 190 9.40 -12.50 9.20
C PHE A 190 9.08 -13.95 9.56
N VAL A 191 7.96 -14.17 10.20
CA VAL A 191 7.49 -15.50 10.59
C VAL A 191 6.14 -15.77 9.92
N SER A 192 6.07 -16.85 9.17
CA SER A 192 4.86 -17.32 8.49
C SER A 192 4.39 -18.65 9.07
N ASP A 193 3.16 -19.04 8.78
CA ASP A 193 2.71 -20.40 9.02
C ASP A 193 3.19 -21.34 7.89
N ARG A 194 2.87 -22.64 8.03
CA ARG A 194 3.22 -23.65 7.01
C ARG A 194 2.50 -23.48 5.67
N ARG A 195 1.43 -22.68 5.61
CA ARG A 195 0.68 -22.34 4.40
C ARG A 195 1.22 -21.09 3.72
N GLY A 196 2.20 -20.39 4.35
CA GLY A 196 2.81 -19.17 3.85
C GLY A 196 2.14 -17.87 4.30
N TYR A 197 1.12 -17.92 5.17
CA TYR A 197 0.53 -16.73 5.75
C TYR A 197 1.50 -16.08 6.73
N LEU A 198 1.77 -14.79 6.55
CA LEU A 198 2.64 -14.02 7.43
C LEU A 198 1.96 -13.82 8.80
N LEU A 199 2.53 -14.38 9.86
CA LEU A 199 1.97 -14.29 11.21
C LEU A 199 2.44 -13.06 11.95
N HIS A 200 3.74 -12.74 11.86
CA HIS A 200 4.27 -11.52 12.45
C HIS A 200 5.61 -11.11 11.83
N ILE A 201 5.93 -9.83 12.00
CA ILE A 201 7.22 -9.23 11.73
C ILE A 201 7.75 -8.70 13.06
N GLU A 202 8.96 -9.10 13.43
CA GLU A 202 9.72 -8.45 14.49
C GLU A 202 10.77 -7.54 13.88
N ASP A 203 10.82 -6.33 14.37
CA ASP A 203 11.77 -5.31 13.94
C ASP A 203 12.68 -4.94 15.10
N ARG A 204 14.00 -4.90 14.88
CA ARG A 204 15.00 -4.58 15.89
C ARG A 204 16.02 -3.60 15.35
N TYR A 205 16.25 -2.51 16.06
CA TYR A 205 17.36 -1.60 15.82
C TYR A 205 18.61 -2.08 16.55
N VAL A 206 19.68 -2.35 15.81
CA VAL A 206 20.88 -3.04 16.31
C VAL A 206 21.59 -2.27 17.43
N ILE A 207 21.65 -0.94 17.33
CA ILE A 207 22.38 -0.10 18.31
C ILE A 207 21.56 0.13 19.57
N THR A 208 20.28 0.45 19.42
CA THR A 208 19.41 0.82 20.55
C THR A 208 18.70 -0.35 21.18
N GLU A 209 18.79 -1.54 20.57
CA GLU A 209 18.05 -2.76 20.93
C GLU A 209 16.52 -2.58 20.95
N ARG A 210 16.03 -1.42 20.53
CA ARG A 210 14.59 -1.15 20.45
C ARG A 210 13.93 -2.13 19.51
N ARG A 211 12.84 -2.73 19.97
CA ARG A 211 12.07 -3.71 19.20
C ARG A 211 10.63 -3.26 19.02
N SER A 212 10.09 -3.58 17.85
CA SER A 212 8.67 -3.48 17.56
C SER A 212 8.17 -4.79 16.96
N ARG A 213 6.86 -5.01 17.02
CA ARG A 213 6.22 -6.19 16.42
C ARG A 213 4.95 -5.78 15.69
N THR A 214 4.76 -6.34 14.50
CA THR A 214 3.49 -6.32 13.78
C THR A 214 2.97 -7.74 13.66
N THR A 215 1.73 -8.00 14.10
CA THR A 215 1.08 -9.31 14.04
C THR A 215 -0.08 -9.25 13.06
N PHE A 216 -0.30 -10.34 12.32
CA PHE A 216 -1.33 -10.48 11.30
C PHE A 216 -2.25 -11.66 11.62
N SER A 217 -3.56 -11.46 11.48
CA SER A 217 -4.57 -12.51 11.60
C SER A 217 -5.45 -12.52 10.36
N TYR A 218 -5.88 -13.71 9.97
CA TYR A 218 -6.63 -13.93 8.73
C TYR A 218 -8.00 -14.53 9.04
N ASP A 219 -8.98 -14.21 8.20
CA ASP A 219 -10.29 -14.83 8.26
C ASP A 219 -10.25 -16.28 7.72
N GLN A 220 -11.39 -16.97 7.78
CA GLN A 220 -11.54 -18.35 7.31
C GLN A 220 -11.28 -18.52 5.80
N ASN A 221 -11.31 -17.43 5.01
CA ASN A 221 -11.02 -17.40 3.59
C ASN A 221 -9.56 -17.02 3.28
N GLY A 222 -8.72 -16.83 4.33
CA GLY A 222 -7.34 -16.44 4.20
C GLY A 222 -7.12 -14.96 3.87
N ARG A 223 -8.11 -14.08 4.09
CA ARG A 223 -8.00 -12.64 3.88
C ARG A 223 -7.54 -11.98 5.18
N LEU A 224 -6.70 -10.95 5.07
CA LEU A 224 -6.20 -10.21 6.24
C LEU A 224 -7.36 -9.58 7.00
N ALA A 225 -7.65 -10.08 8.21
CA ALA A 225 -8.75 -9.61 9.05
C ALA A 225 -8.28 -8.64 10.14
N GLU A 226 -7.04 -8.79 10.60
CA GLU A 226 -6.49 -7.96 11.66
C GLU A 226 -4.99 -7.75 11.48
N ARG A 227 -4.53 -6.54 11.78
CA ARG A 227 -3.13 -6.17 11.93
C ARG A 227 -2.95 -5.41 13.24
N VAL A 228 -2.05 -5.90 14.09
CA VAL A 228 -1.72 -5.27 15.38
C VAL A 228 -0.25 -4.83 15.35
N GLU A 229 -0.01 -3.55 15.52
CA GLU A 229 1.33 -2.99 15.63
C GLU A 229 1.61 -2.62 17.09
N GLN A 230 2.72 -3.10 17.60
CA GLN A 230 3.31 -2.66 18.87
C GLN A 230 4.63 -1.94 18.55
N PRO A 231 4.63 -0.60 18.46
CA PRO A 231 5.79 0.17 17.99
C PRO A 231 6.99 0.11 18.95
N ASP A 232 6.74 -0.29 20.19
CA ASP A 232 7.75 -0.49 21.22
C ASP A 232 7.32 -1.67 22.09
N MET A 233 8.06 -2.78 22.02
CA MET A 233 7.70 -3.99 22.77
C MET A 233 7.87 -3.84 24.30
N ASP A 234 8.61 -2.83 24.74
CA ASP A 234 8.78 -2.51 26.15
C ASP A 234 7.61 -1.63 26.69
N ARG A 235 6.68 -1.26 25.82
CA ARG A 235 5.50 -0.44 26.16
C ARG A 235 4.22 -1.14 25.75
N PRO A 236 3.12 -1.01 26.52
CA PRO A 236 1.86 -1.69 26.24
C PRO A 236 1.11 -1.13 25.02
N ARG A 237 1.50 0.06 24.52
CA ARG A 237 0.80 0.76 23.42
C ARG A 237 0.71 -0.08 22.15
N LYS A 238 -0.51 -0.21 21.64
CA LYS A 238 -0.81 -0.94 20.40
C LYS A 238 -1.68 -0.11 19.45
N LEU A 239 -1.45 -0.31 18.16
CA LEU A 239 -2.31 0.14 17.08
C LEU A 239 -2.92 -1.10 16.43
N ARG A 240 -4.24 -1.12 16.33
CA ARG A 240 -4.96 -2.29 15.80
C ARG A 240 -5.86 -1.86 14.66
N ASN A 241 -5.70 -2.50 13.51
CA ASN A 241 -6.58 -2.36 12.35
C ASN A 241 -7.38 -3.65 12.18
N LEU A 242 -8.69 -3.52 11.98
CA LEU A 242 -9.61 -4.60 11.67
C LEU A 242 -10.25 -4.35 10.32
N TRP A 243 -10.54 -5.40 9.56
CA TRP A 243 -11.22 -5.33 8.26
C TRP A 243 -12.28 -6.40 8.12
N HIS A 244 -13.37 -6.02 7.49
CA HIS A 244 -14.49 -6.90 7.18
C HIS A 244 -14.73 -6.91 5.67
N TYR A 245 -15.20 -8.05 5.18
CA TYR A 245 -15.36 -8.31 3.76
C TYR A 245 -16.77 -8.78 3.44
N ASP A 246 -17.24 -8.46 2.24
CA ASP A 246 -18.42 -9.09 1.68
C ASP A 246 -18.12 -10.51 1.17
N ALA A 247 -19.17 -11.18 0.67
CA ALA A 247 -19.05 -12.53 0.11
C ALA A 247 -18.16 -12.59 -1.15
N ALA A 248 -18.05 -11.50 -1.90
CA ALA A 248 -17.23 -11.39 -3.10
C ALA A 248 -15.74 -11.09 -2.78
N GLY A 249 -15.43 -10.76 -1.51
CA GLY A 249 -14.06 -10.45 -1.07
C GLY A 249 -13.70 -8.97 -1.10
N ASN A 250 -14.67 -8.07 -1.35
CA ASN A 250 -14.42 -6.64 -1.23
C ASN A 250 -14.34 -6.23 0.23
N VAL A 251 -13.39 -5.37 0.58
CA VAL A 251 -13.34 -4.73 1.91
C VAL A 251 -14.53 -3.78 2.04
N ILE A 252 -15.45 -4.04 2.96
CA ILE A 252 -16.65 -3.21 3.16
C ILE A 252 -16.53 -2.27 4.36
N SER A 253 -15.76 -2.66 5.38
CA SER A 253 -15.51 -1.79 6.53
C SER A 253 -14.16 -2.08 7.17
N GLY A 254 -13.71 -1.16 8.00
CA GLY A 254 -12.53 -1.30 8.82
C GLY A 254 -12.64 -0.47 10.10
N GLU A 255 -11.78 -0.77 11.04
CA GLU A 255 -11.69 -0.09 12.32
C GLU A 255 -10.22 0.17 12.65
N LEU A 256 -9.94 1.34 13.22
CA LEU A 256 -8.63 1.66 13.80
C LEU A 256 -8.80 1.88 15.30
N TRP A 257 -7.98 1.19 16.06
CA TRP A 257 -7.94 1.26 17.51
C TRP A 257 -6.55 1.70 18.00
N HIS A 258 -6.52 2.58 18.97
CA HIS A 258 -5.36 2.89 19.78
C HIS A 258 -5.60 2.27 21.16
N ASP A 259 -4.83 1.23 21.48
CA ASP A 259 -5.03 0.40 22.66
C ASP A 259 -6.46 -0.18 22.69
N GLU A 260 -7.26 0.16 23.67
CA GLU A 260 -8.67 -0.29 23.82
C GLU A 260 -9.69 0.71 23.24
N ARG A 261 -9.25 1.86 22.70
CA ARG A 261 -10.11 2.92 22.20
C ARG A 261 -10.18 2.88 20.67
N GLN A 262 -11.39 2.73 20.15
CA GLN A 262 -11.64 2.92 18.72
C GLN A 262 -11.49 4.41 18.38
N VAL A 263 -10.62 4.71 17.40
CA VAL A 263 -10.36 6.10 16.96
C VAL A 263 -11.00 6.39 15.61
N ASN A 264 -11.04 5.41 14.70
CA ASN A 264 -11.70 5.58 13.41
C ASN A 264 -12.54 4.35 13.05
N GLN A 265 -13.63 4.61 12.34
CA GLN A 265 -14.42 3.62 11.62
C GLN A 265 -14.37 3.96 10.13
N LEU A 266 -14.11 2.95 9.29
CA LEU A 266 -14.03 3.08 7.83
C LEU A 266 -15.18 2.30 7.19
N GLU A 267 -15.73 2.86 6.10
CA GLU A 267 -16.70 2.19 5.24
C GLU A 267 -16.32 2.38 3.78
N TYR A 268 -16.51 1.33 2.97
CA TYR A 268 -16.23 1.33 1.54
C TYR A 268 -17.54 1.04 0.79
N LEU A 269 -17.93 1.96 -0.07
CA LEU A 269 -19.13 1.84 -0.88
C LEU A 269 -18.75 1.57 -2.33
N TYR A 270 -19.32 0.52 -2.90
CA TYR A 270 -19.08 0.10 -4.28
C TYR A 270 -20.33 0.28 -5.14
N GLU A 271 -20.14 0.38 -6.44
CA GLU A 271 -21.23 0.29 -7.41
C GLU A 271 -21.65 -1.18 -7.57
N GLU A 272 -22.95 -1.47 -7.45
CA GLU A 272 -23.45 -2.84 -7.47
C GLU A 272 -23.14 -3.61 -8.77
N SER A 273 -23.16 -2.92 -9.93
CA SER A 273 -22.96 -3.55 -11.23
C SER A 273 -21.49 -3.76 -11.60
N SER A 274 -20.60 -2.85 -11.21
CA SER A 274 -19.19 -2.81 -11.65
C SER A 274 -18.21 -3.17 -10.57
N MET A 275 -18.63 -3.14 -9.29
CA MET A 275 -17.78 -3.24 -8.11
C MET A 275 -16.66 -2.17 -8.06
N LEU A 276 -16.85 -1.06 -8.81
CA LEU A 276 -15.97 0.09 -8.72
C LEU A 276 -16.23 0.85 -7.42
N LEU A 277 -15.17 1.36 -6.81
CA LEU A 277 -15.27 2.10 -5.55
C LEU A 277 -15.96 3.45 -5.80
N LYS A 278 -17.11 3.66 -5.14
CA LYS A 278 -17.92 4.88 -5.21
C LYS A 278 -17.52 5.89 -4.14
N ALA A 279 -17.27 5.39 -2.94
CA ALA A 279 -16.85 6.25 -1.83
C ALA A 279 -16.10 5.47 -0.74
N ARG A 280 -15.24 6.16 -0.02
CA ARG A 280 -14.68 5.73 1.26
C ARG A 280 -15.06 6.76 2.32
N LEU A 281 -15.64 6.29 3.41
CA LEU A 281 -15.99 7.11 4.57
C LEU A 281 -15.03 6.77 5.70
N THR A 282 -14.59 7.79 6.43
CA THR A 282 -13.80 7.63 7.65
C THR A 282 -14.43 8.50 8.73
N LYS A 283 -15.04 7.86 9.72
CA LYS A 283 -15.63 8.53 10.87
C LYS A 283 -14.60 8.59 12.00
N ASP A 284 -14.30 9.79 12.46
CA ASP A 284 -13.56 10.02 13.70
C ASP A 284 -14.51 9.76 14.88
N MET A 285 -14.14 8.83 15.75
CA MET A 285 -15.01 8.36 16.85
C MET A 285 -15.03 9.31 18.03
N GLU A 286 -14.10 10.25 18.11
CA GLU A 286 -14.06 11.26 19.16
C GLU A 286 -14.92 12.48 18.81
N THR A 287 -14.77 12.99 17.58
CA THR A 287 -15.42 14.21 17.12
C THR A 287 -16.73 13.96 16.39
N GLY A 288 -17.00 12.72 15.98
CA GLY A 288 -18.12 12.36 15.11
C GLY A 288 -17.99 12.88 13.67
N GLN A 289 -16.88 13.57 13.32
CA GLN A 289 -16.65 14.06 11.96
C GLN A 289 -16.49 12.90 11.00
N ILE A 290 -17.14 13.00 9.84
CA ILE A 290 -17.00 12.02 8.76
C ILE A 290 -16.25 12.66 7.59
N ASN A 291 -15.11 12.11 7.26
CA ASN A 291 -14.37 12.40 6.03
C ASN A 291 -14.85 11.44 4.94
N VAL A 292 -15.31 11.98 3.83
CA VAL A 292 -15.80 11.19 2.68
C VAL A 292 -14.88 11.47 1.50
N VAL A 293 -14.36 10.42 0.89
CA VAL A 293 -13.72 10.53 -0.42
C VAL A 293 -14.65 9.89 -1.44
N ARG A 294 -15.22 10.70 -2.33
CA ARG A 294 -16.03 10.23 -3.45
C ARG A 294 -15.14 9.97 -4.64
N TYR A 295 -15.26 8.79 -5.22
CA TYR A 295 -14.44 8.37 -6.35
C TYR A 295 -15.21 8.45 -7.66
N HIS A 296 -14.49 8.84 -8.71
CA HIS A 296 -14.95 8.83 -10.09
C HIS A 296 -13.92 8.09 -10.93
N THR A 297 -14.36 7.05 -11.61
CA THR A 297 -13.51 6.18 -12.43
C THR A 297 -13.70 6.53 -13.90
N THR A 298 -12.59 6.63 -14.63
CA THR A 298 -12.56 6.77 -16.09
C THR A 298 -12.02 5.47 -16.67
N LEU A 299 -12.75 4.92 -17.64
CA LEU A 299 -12.34 3.74 -18.42
C LEU A 299 -11.59 4.16 -19.68
N ARG A 300 -10.79 3.24 -20.26
CA ARG A 300 -10.12 3.42 -21.56
C ARG A 300 -11.08 3.15 -22.71
#